data_d10898c7556cf6d6fa774ec03bf3706d
#
_entry.id   d10898c7556cf6d6fa774ec03bf3706d
#
_cell.length_a   1.000
_cell.length_b   1.000
_cell.length_c   1.000
_cell.angle_alpha   90.00
_cell.angle_beta   90.00
_cell.angle_gamma   90.00
#
_symmetry.space_group_name_H-M   'P 1'
#
loop_
_entity.id
_entity.type
_entity.pdbx_description
1 polymer ?
#
loop_
_entity_poly.entity_id
_entity_poly.type
_entity_poly.pdbx_seq_one_letter_code
_entity_poly.pdbx_strand_id
1 'polypeptide(L)'
;NRCLKDDGLFLLHTIGRNSSGRATDPWINKYIFPNGMTPSSKQISDAVEDIFVVEDWHNFGQDYDATLMSWNENFQNSFNHLKDTYDERFKRMWEYYLLMCAGTFRARRNQLWQLVMSKGGIKGGYTYSNNPRFD
;
A
#
# COMPACT_ATOMS: atom_id res chain seq x y z
N ASN A 1 -10.82 -13.44 10.58
CA ASN A 1 -10.64 -14.29 11.75
C ASN A 1 -11.11 -15.75 11.51
N ARG A 2 -12.31 -16.01 10.95
CA ARG A 2 -12.85 -17.37 10.73
C ARG A 2 -11.98 -18.28 9.86
N CYS A 3 -11.24 -17.73 8.90
CA CYS A 3 -10.41 -18.49 7.96
C CYS A 3 -8.97 -18.68 8.44
N LEU A 4 -8.56 -18.00 9.53
CA LEU A 4 -7.22 -18.11 10.07
C LEU A 4 -7.16 -19.25 11.09
N LYS A 5 -6.12 -20.09 11.03
CA LYS A 5 -5.81 -21.09 12.09
C LYS A 5 -5.47 -20.38 13.39
N ASP A 6 -5.53 -21.08 14.53
CA ASP A 6 -5.30 -20.47 15.85
C ASP A 6 -3.86 -19.99 16.03
N ASP A 7 -2.90 -20.69 15.41
CA ASP A 7 -1.47 -20.33 15.33
C ASP A 7 -1.09 -19.58 14.04
N GLY A 8 -2.09 -19.21 13.23
CA GLY A 8 -1.87 -18.57 11.92
C GLY A 8 -1.57 -17.09 12.04
N LEU A 9 -0.82 -16.59 11.07
CA LEU A 9 -0.56 -15.16 10.87
C LEU A 9 -1.35 -14.61 9.69
N PHE A 10 -1.80 -13.38 9.81
CA PHE A 10 -2.41 -12.60 8.74
C PHE A 10 -1.56 -11.36 8.48
N LEU A 11 -1.06 -11.23 7.25
CA LEU A 11 -0.35 -10.04 6.79
C LEU A 11 -1.33 -9.13 6.01
N LEU A 12 -1.54 -7.92 6.52
CA LEU A 12 -2.21 -6.85 5.80
C LEU A 12 -1.15 -5.93 5.18
N HIS A 13 -1.13 -5.86 3.85
CA HIS A 13 -0.33 -4.88 3.12
C HIS A 13 -1.25 -3.85 2.48
N THR A 14 -1.11 -2.58 2.86
CA THR A 14 -2.02 -1.52 2.40
C THR A 14 -1.35 -0.15 2.33
N ILE A 15 -1.76 0.64 1.34
CA ILE A 15 -1.49 2.07 1.37
C ILE A 15 -2.34 2.69 2.49
N GLY A 16 -1.76 3.64 3.19
CA GLY A 16 -2.40 4.37 4.26
C GLY A 16 -2.22 5.89 4.13
N ARG A 17 -2.98 6.63 4.93
CA ARG A 17 -2.88 8.09 5.02
C ARG A 17 -2.89 8.56 6.48
N ASN A 18 -2.46 9.82 6.69
CA ASN A 18 -2.27 10.37 8.03
C ASN A 18 -3.58 10.82 8.72
N SER A 19 -4.69 10.90 8.00
CA SER A 19 -5.98 11.35 8.54
C SER A 19 -7.13 10.46 8.06
N SER A 20 -8.11 10.24 8.91
CA SER A 20 -9.29 9.44 8.57
C SER A 20 -10.16 10.13 7.53
N GLY A 21 -10.78 9.33 6.66
CA GLY A 21 -11.73 9.79 5.66
C GLY A 21 -12.31 8.60 4.89
N ARG A 22 -13.37 8.86 4.12
CA ARG A 22 -14.11 7.83 3.37
C ARG A 22 -13.99 7.96 1.85
N ALA A 23 -13.29 8.98 1.37
CA ALA A 23 -13.12 9.23 -0.05
C ALA A 23 -11.64 9.29 -0.40
N THR A 24 -11.32 8.86 -1.60
CA THR A 24 -10.02 9.10 -2.23
C THR A 24 -10.06 10.38 -3.07
N ASP A 25 -8.94 10.75 -3.66
CA ASP A 25 -8.85 11.86 -4.60
C ASP A 25 -9.86 11.68 -5.76
N PRO A 26 -10.60 12.74 -6.19
CA PRO A 26 -11.61 12.63 -7.23
C PRO A 26 -11.08 12.11 -8.57
N TRP A 27 -9.84 12.46 -8.94
CA TRP A 27 -9.21 11.98 -10.16
C TRP A 27 -8.87 10.49 -10.06
N ILE A 28 -8.28 10.07 -8.93
CA ILE A 28 -7.99 8.66 -8.64
C ILE A 28 -9.29 7.85 -8.64
N ASN A 29 -10.34 8.34 -7.98
CA ASN A 29 -11.64 7.69 -7.96
C ASN A 29 -12.25 7.52 -9.34
N LYS A 30 -12.07 8.50 -10.22
CA LYS A 30 -12.64 8.46 -11.57
C LYS A 30 -11.88 7.53 -12.52
N TYR A 31 -10.56 7.54 -12.47
CA TYR A 31 -9.73 6.96 -13.54
C TYR A 31 -8.95 5.71 -13.13
N ILE A 32 -8.69 5.48 -11.85
CA ILE A 32 -7.78 4.43 -11.38
C ILE A 32 -8.51 3.44 -10.45
N PHE A 33 -9.06 3.92 -9.33
CA PHE A 33 -9.68 3.11 -8.30
C PHE A 33 -11.08 3.63 -7.94
N PRO A 34 -12.10 3.35 -8.77
CA PRO A 34 -13.48 3.73 -8.44
C PRO A 34 -13.91 3.17 -7.08
N ASN A 35 -14.50 4.03 -6.25
CA ASN A 35 -14.92 3.71 -4.87
C ASN A 35 -13.77 3.28 -3.94
N GLY A 36 -12.54 3.57 -4.31
CA GLY A 36 -11.38 3.30 -3.46
C GLY A 36 -11.37 4.14 -2.19
N MET A 37 -10.80 3.58 -1.12
CA MET A 37 -10.55 4.29 0.13
C MET A 37 -9.15 3.95 0.63
N THR A 38 -8.40 4.98 1.01
CA THR A 38 -7.12 4.80 1.68
C THR A 38 -7.35 4.99 3.19
N PRO A 39 -7.18 3.95 4.02
CA PRO A 39 -7.44 4.03 5.45
C PRO A 39 -6.38 4.86 6.18
N SER A 40 -6.74 5.43 7.33
CA SER A 40 -5.78 5.91 8.33
C SER A 40 -5.39 4.79 9.30
N SER A 41 -4.32 5.01 10.07
CA SER A 41 -3.93 4.08 11.16
C SER A 41 -5.07 3.88 12.15
N LYS A 42 -5.77 4.96 12.53
CA LYS A 42 -6.96 4.86 13.38
C LYS A 42 -8.03 3.94 12.79
N GLN A 43 -8.36 4.09 11.51
CA GLN A 43 -9.39 3.27 10.87
C GLN A 43 -8.99 1.79 10.80
N ILE A 44 -7.69 1.50 10.61
CA ILE A 44 -7.18 0.12 10.66
C ILE A 44 -7.27 -0.42 12.08
N SER A 45 -6.80 0.33 13.08
CA SER A 45 -6.84 -0.08 14.49
C SER A 45 -8.27 -0.34 14.95
N ASP A 46 -9.22 0.56 14.66
CA ASP A 46 -10.64 0.37 14.96
C ASP A 46 -11.22 -0.90 14.28
N ALA A 47 -10.75 -1.24 13.09
CA ALA A 47 -11.25 -2.40 12.34
C ALA A 47 -10.69 -3.74 12.82
N VAL A 48 -9.55 -3.76 13.47
CA VAL A 48 -8.90 -5.00 13.98
C VAL A 48 -9.04 -5.18 15.48
N GLU A 49 -9.48 -4.15 16.20
CA GLU A 49 -9.75 -4.19 17.63
C GLU A 49 -10.70 -5.34 17.97
N ASP A 50 -10.46 -6.05 19.04
CA ASP A 50 -11.19 -7.25 19.50
C ASP A 50 -11.23 -8.43 18.50
N ILE A 51 -10.56 -8.31 17.34
CA ILE A 51 -10.53 -9.35 16.31
C ILE A 51 -9.17 -10.00 16.20
N PHE A 52 -8.10 -9.19 16.28
CA PHE A 52 -6.72 -9.61 16.11
C PHE A 52 -5.80 -8.93 17.11
N VAL A 53 -4.72 -9.62 17.45
CA VAL A 53 -3.54 -9.02 18.10
C VAL A 53 -2.62 -8.52 17.00
N VAL A 54 -2.24 -7.23 17.04
CA VAL A 54 -1.24 -6.67 16.13
C VAL A 54 0.13 -7.03 16.65
N GLU A 55 0.85 -7.89 15.95
CA GLU A 55 2.17 -8.39 16.33
C GLU A 55 3.29 -7.46 15.85
N ASP A 56 3.13 -6.88 14.65
CA ASP A 56 4.09 -5.95 14.06
C ASP A 56 3.40 -4.95 13.12
N TRP A 57 3.95 -3.75 13.04
CA TRP A 57 3.48 -2.71 12.12
C TRP A 57 4.66 -1.97 11.50
N HIS A 58 4.94 -2.27 10.25
CA HIS A 58 6.05 -1.68 9.51
C HIS A 58 5.55 -0.66 8.47
N ASN A 59 6.31 0.44 8.28
CA ASN A 59 5.98 1.50 7.33
C ASN A 59 7.07 1.63 6.26
N PHE A 60 6.74 1.24 5.04
CA PHE A 60 7.59 1.29 3.84
C PHE A 60 7.29 2.49 2.93
N GLY A 61 6.62 3.53 3.45
CA GLY A 61 6.17 4.65 2.62
C GLY A 61 7.29 5.37 1.88
N GLN A 62 8.50 5.41 2.41
CA GLN A 62 9.67 6.02 1.74
C GLN A 62 10.14 5.19 0.55
N ASP A 63 10.13 3.86 0.68
CA ASP A 63 10.59 2.95 -0.37
C ASP A 63 9.64 2.94 -1.57
N TYR A 64 8.36 3.25 -1.32
CA TYR A 64 7.36 3.22 -2.38
C TYR A 64 7.45 4.39 -3.37
N ASP A 65 8.03 5.51 -2.97
CA ASP A 65 8.43 6.58 -3.90
C ASP A 65 9.42 6.05 -4.94
N ALA A 66 10.50 5.40 -4.52
CA ALA A 66 11.49 4.80 -5.41
C ALA A 66 10.86 3.70 -6.31
N THR A 67 9.97 2.88 -5.76
CA THR A 67 9.22 1.85 -6.50
C THR A 67 8.38 2.48 -7.62
N LEU A 68 7.61 3.53 -7.33
CA LEU A 68 6.77 4.21 -8.32
C LEU A 68 7.60 4.91 -9.39
N MET A 69 8.75 5.49 -9.04
CA MET A 69 9.67 6.08 -10.01
C MET A 69 10.24 5.01 -10.95
N SER A 70 10.63 3.84 -10.42
CA SER A 70 11.10 2.71 -11.23
C SER A 70 9.99 2.16 -12.14
N TRP A 71 8.75 2.10 -11.67
CA TRP A 71 7.62 1.70 -12.51
C TRP A 71 7.37 2.71 -13.63
N ASN A 72 7.51 4.01 -13.36
CA ASN A 72 7.39 5.03 -14.39
C ASN A 72 8.47 4.90 -15.46
N GLU A 73 9.73 4.70 -15.05
CA GLU A 73 10.83 4.48 -15.99
C GLU A 73 10.58 3.24 -16.87
N ASN A 74 10.23 2.11 -16.27
CA ASN A 74 9.88 0.89 -16.99
C ASN A 74 8.73 1.09 -17.97
N PHE A 75 7.70 1.83 -17.55
CA PHE A 75 6.57 2.15 -18.42
C PHE A 75 6.98 3.00 -19.63
N GLN A 76 7.77 4.07 -19.40
CA GLN A 76 8.26 4.93 -20.50
C GLN A 76 9.09 4.12 -21.51
N ASN A 77 9.99 3.28 -21.03
CA ASN A 77 10.84 2.45 -21.87
C ASN A 77 10.06 1.38 -22.66
N SER A 78 8.95 0.89 -22.09
CA SER A 78 8.16 -0.19 -22.68
C SER A 78 6.97 0.29 -23.51
N PHE A 79 6.61 1.58 -23.46
CA PHE A 79 5.38 2.09 -24.07
C PHE A 79 5.29 1.84 -25.59
N ASN A 80 6.41 1.84 -26.29
CA ASN A 80 6.45 1.54 -27.72
C ASN A 80 5.86 0.15 -28.08
N HIS A 81 5.95 -0.83 -27.17
CA HIS A 81 5.37 -2.16 -27.32
C HIS A 81 3.87 -2.21 -26.96
N LEU A 82 3.35 -1.14 -26.37
CA LEU A 82 1.96 -1.05 -25.89
C LEU A 82 1.07 -0.18 -26.81
N LYS A 83 1.64 0.49 -27.82
CA LYS A 83 0.96 1.47 -28.68
C LYS A 83 -0.22 0.90 -29.46
N ASP A 84 -0.20 -0.38 -29.79
CA ASP A 84 -1.30 -1.03 -30.51
C ASP A 84 -2.53 -1.26 -29.60
N THR A 85 -2.33 -1.25 -28.28
CA THR A 85 -3.39 -1.48 -27.29
C THR A 85 -3.80 -0.20 -26.57
N TYR A 86 -2.85 0.71 -26.34
CA TYR A 86 -3.03 1.91 -25.53
C TYR A 86 -2.61 3.17 -26.29
N ASP A 87 -3.47 4.18 -26.26
CA ASP A 87 -3.23 5.45 -26.94
C ASP A 87 -2.37 6.44 -26.11
N GLU A 88 -2.02 7.55 -26.71
CA GLU A 88 -1.24 8.62 -26.07
C GLU A 88 -1.99 9.27 -24.88
N ARG A 89 -3.34 9.18 -24.84
CA ARG A 89 -4.12 9.65 -23.71
C ARG A 89 -3.90 8.74 -22.50
N PHE A 90 -3.93 7.42 -22.71
CA PHE A 90 -3.61 6.45 -21.66
C PHE A 90 -2.18 6.65 -21.14
N LYS A 91 -1.21 6.87 -22.04
CA LYS A 91 0.18 7.13 -21.65
C LYS A 91 0.30 8.28 -20.68
N ARG A 92 -0.27 9.45 -21.04
CA ARG A 92 -0.24 10.64 -20.15
C ARG A 92 -0.97 10.41 -18.84
N MET A 93 -2.09 9.70 -18.87
CA MET A 93 -2.87 9.36 -17.67
C MET A 93 -2.06 8.48 -16.71
N TRP A 94 -1.40 7.45 -17.24
CA TRP A 94 -0.64 6.50 -16.44
C TRP A 94 0.63 7.11 -15.86
N GLU A 95 1.35 7.88 -16.67
CA GLU A 95 2.51 8.67 -16.23
C GLU A 95 2.12 9.64 -15.10
N TYR A 96 1.05 10.40 -15.30
CA TYR A 96 0.53 11.31 -14.27
C TYR A 96 0.21 10.56 -12.98
N TYR A 97 -0.46 9.40 -13.07
CA TYR A 97 -0.78 8.57 -11.92
C TYR A 97 0.47 8.17 -11.14
N LEU A 98 1.48 7.61 -11.81
CA LEU A 98 2.69 7.13 -11.16
C LEU A 98 3.48 8.27 -10.51
N LEU A 99 3.67 9.38 -11.21
CA LEU A 99 4.43 10.53 -10.70
C LEU A 99 3.70 11.25 -9.57
N MET A 100 2.38 11.42 -9.67
CA MET A 100 1.56 12.02 -8.63
C MET A 100 1.61 11.15 -7.36
N CYS A 101 1.47 9.83 -7.48
CA CYS A 101 1.58 8.92 -6.36
C CYS A 101 2.98 8.97 -5.72
N ALA A 102 4.06 8.93 -6.51
CA ALA A 102 5.43 9.10 -6.01
C ALA A 102 5.57 10.39 -5.19
N GLY A 103 5.05 11.51 -5.72
CA GLY A 103 5.03 12.79 -5.02
C GLY A 103 4.28 12.76 -3.69
N THR A 104 3.16 12.02 -3.58
CA THR A 104 2.41 11.91 -2.31
C THR A 104 3.14 11.10 -1.26
N PHE A 105 3.89 10.05 -1.64
CA PHE A 105 4.76 9.29 -0.73
C PHE A 105 5.97 10.12 -0.31
N ARG A 106 6.64 10.81 -1.24
CA ARG A 106 7.76 11.73 -0.97
C ARG A 106 7.36 12.84 -0.02
N ALA A 107 6.16 13.40 -0.19
CA ALA A 107 5.58 14.41 0.70
C ALA A 107 5.05 13.84 2.02
N ARG A 108 5.19 12.55 2.28
CA ARG A 108 4.70 11.85 3.50
C ARG A 108 3.19 11.98 3.73
N ARG A 109 2.42 12.25 2.70
CA ARG A 109 0.95 12.27 2.76
C ARG A 109 0.35 10.88 2.72
N ASN A 110 0.96 10.00 1.92
CA ASN A 110 0.66 8.57 1.89
C ASN A 110 1.73 7.79 2.64
N GLN A 111 1.30 6.67 3.20
CA GLN A 111 2.12 5.67 3.87
C GLN A 111 1.91 4.32 3.18
N LEU A 112 2.84 3.39 3.36
CA LEU A 112 2.67 2.00 2.96
C LEU A 112 2.92 1.14 4.18
N TRP A 113 1.90 0.40 4.62
CA TRP A 113 1.98 -0.39 5.84
C TRP A 113 1.91 -1.88 5.56
N GLN A 114 2.70 -2.61 6.33
CA GLN A 114 2.56 -4.04 6.53
C GLN A 114 2.28 -4.29 8.00
N LEU A 115 1.13 -4.90 8.28
CA LEU A 115 0.74 -5.30 9.62
C LEU A 115 0.73 -6.82 9.70
N VAL A 116 1.47 -7.37 10.65
CA VAL A 116 1.38 -8.78 11.00
C VAL A 116 0.42 -8.92 12.17
N MET A 117 -0.55 -9.79 12.02
CA MET A 117 -1.62 -9.99 13.01
C MET A 117 -1.84 -11.47 13.29
N SER A 118 -2.18 -11.80 14.53
CA SER A 118 -2.56 -13.14 14.97
C SER A 118 -3.95 -13.14 15.60
N LYS A 119 -4.57 -14.32 15.76
CA LYS A 119 -5.89 -14.45 16.39
C LYS A 119 -5.91 -14.08 17.88
N GLY A 120 -4.93 -14.52 18.62
CA GLY A 120 -4.92 -14.41 20.08
C GLY A 120 -3.53 -14.19 20.67
N GLY A 121 -2.61 -13.72 19.86
CA GLY A 121 -1.21 -13.56 20.23
C GLY A 121 -0.37 -14.81 19.92
N ILE A 122 0.87 -14.59 19.52
CA ILE A 122 1.85 -15.66 19.31
C ILE A 122 2.45 -16.05 20.66
N LYS A 123 2.41 -17.33 21.00
CA LYS A 123 3.01 -17.81 22.24
C LYS A 123 4.52 -17.54 22.26
N GLY A 124 4.97 -16.75 23.22
CA GLY A 124 6.35 -16.27 23.29
C GLY A 124 6.63 -14.99 22.51
N GLY A 125 5.61 -14.40 21.85
CA GLY A 125 5.70 -13.20 21.04
C GLY A 125 6.11 -13.46 19.61
N TYR A 126 5.78 -12.53 18.71
CA TYR A 126 6.21 -12.55 17.31
C TYR A 126 7.69 -12.13 17.23
N THR A 127 8.51 -13.00 16.67
CA THR A 127 9.91 -12.68 16.42
C THR A 127 10.07 -12.17 15.02
N TYR A 128 10.30 -10.89 14.88
CA TYR A 128 10.70 -10.28 13.61
C TYR A 128 12.07 -10.85 13.23
N SER A 129 12.13 -11.66 12.16
CA SER A 129 13.41 -12.08 11.61
C SER A 129 14.07 -10.86 10.99
N ASN A 130 15.06 -10.36 11.70
CA ASN A 130 15.97 -9.27 11.37
C ASN A 130 15.93 -8.76 9.94
N ASN A 131 15.96 -7.42 9.83
CA ASN A 131 16.28 -6.68 8.62
C ASN A 131 16.99 -7.55 7.59
N PRO A 132 16.46 -7.68 6.37
CA PRO A 132 17.32 -8.10 5.29
C PRO A 132 18.47 -7.10 5.28
N ARG A 133 19.64 -7.55 5.68
CA ARG A 133 20.86 -6.80 5.40
C ARG A 133 20.98 -6.81 3.89
N PHE A 134 20.68 -5.71 3.27
CA PHE A 134 21.13 -5.43 1.92
C PHE A 134 22.62 -5.13 2.06
N ASP A 135 23.45 -6.19 1.97
CA ASP A 135 24.88 -6.05 1.78
C ASP A 135 25.16 -5.59 0.35
#